data_20ed90a0adabb37d919ab299efc6ac08
#
_entry.id   20ed90a0adabb37d919ab299efc6ac08
#
_cell.length_a   1.000
_cell.length_b   1.000
_cell.length_c   1.000
_cell.angle_alpha   90.00
_cell.angle_beta   90.00
_cell.angle_gamma   90.00
#
_symmetry.space_group_name_H-M   'P 1'
#
loop_
_entity.id
_entity.type
_entity.pdbx_description
1 polymer ?
#
loop_
_entity_poly.entity_id
_entity_poly.type
_entity_poly.pdbx_seq_one_letter_code
_entity_poly.pdbx_strand_id
1 'polypeptide(L)'
;MHKRKVIVDTNALLIPGTFGIDIYEELEDMGYLEIIIPESVMEELNALRNSESEKGRTKRAAQIGYQLVLQHLQLANGRSRVVIERKGGDTDRDRDTDSEIIRMAKMQDAAVLTSDAELRRRLHQEGLSTVFLRGRNRLVAD
;
A
#
# COMPACT_ATOMS: atom_id res chain seq x y z
N MET A 1 16.13 12.82 12.64
CA MET A 1 15.80 12.60 11.23
C MET A 1 14.49 11.86 11.11
N HIS A 2 13.57 12.41 10.35
CA HIS A 2 12.32 11.72 10.06
C HIS A 2 12.56 10.55 9.12
N LYS A 3 12.09 9.38 9.52
CA LYS A 3 12.02 8.27 8.59
C LYS A 3 10.94 8.60 7.57
N ARG A 4 11.28 8.51 6.31
CA ARG A 4 10.27 8.66 5.27
C ARG A 4 9.35 7.45 5.30
N LYS A 5 8.05 7.72 5.35
CA LYS A 5 7.02 6.71 5.45
C LYS A 5 6.15 6.70 4.20
N VAL A 6 5.73 5.51 3.79
CA VAL A 6 4.77 5.35 2.71
C VAL A 6 3.70 4.36 3.14
N ILE A 7 2.45 4.73 2.88
CA ILE A 7 1.29 3.85 3.11
C ILE A 7 0.92 3.20 1.78
N VAL A 8 0.66 1.90 1.80
CA VAL A 8 0.38 1.15 0.58
C VAL A 8 -1.10 0.77 0.51
N ASP A 9 -1.76 1.17 -0.58
CA ASP A 9 -3.15 0.85 -0.85
C ASP A 9 -3.30 -0.57 -1.40
N THR A 10 -4.52 -1.10 -1.36
CA THR A 10 -4.80 -2.49 -1.78
C THR A 10 -4.38 -2.75 -3.22
N ASN A 11 -4.77 -1.87 -4.15
CA ASN A 11 -4.44 -2.07 -5.56
C ASN A 11 -2.93 -2.09 -5.81
N ALA A 12 -2.16 -1.36 -5.01
CA ALA A 12 -0.71 -1.34 -5.14
C ALA A 12 -0.08 -2.67 -4.74
N LEU A 13 -0.69 -3.41 -3.82
CA LEU A 13 -0.21 -4.74 -3.44
C LEU A 13 -0.43 -5.78 -4.54
N LEU A 14 -1.25 -5.46 -5.53
CA LEU A 14 -1.46 -6.32 -6.70
C LEU A 14 -0.37 -6.13 -7.77
N ILE A 15 0.39 -5.05 -7.68
CA ILE A 15 1.40 -4.69 -8.71
C ILE A 15 2.43 -5.81 -8.92
N PRO A 16 3.03 -6.39 -7.86
CA PRO A 16 4.02 -7.44 -8.07
C PRO A 16 3.48 -8.63 -8.86
N GLY A 17 2.27 -9.08 -8.54
CA GLY A 17 1.66 -10.22 -9.23
C GLY A 17 1.18 -9.90 -10.64
N THR A 18 0.80 -8.65 -10.89
CA THR A 18 0.28 -8.22 -12.19
C THR A 18 1.39 -7.85 -13.17
N PHE A 19 2.41 -7.12 -12.68
CA PHE A 19 3.44 -6.52 -13.55
C PHE A 19 4.84 -7.05 -13.28
N GLY A 20 5.03 -7.90 -12.26
CA GLY A 20 6.34 -8.43 -11.93
C GLY A 20 7.31 -7.42 -11.34
N ILE A 21 6.80 -6.34 -10.76
CA ILE A 21 7.62 -5.27 -10.19
C ILE A 21 7.74 -5.48 -8.69
N ASP A 22 8.96 -5.40 -8.18
CA ASP A 22 9.22 -5.44 -6.72
C ASP A 22 9.02 -4.04 -6.15
N ILE A 23 7.80 -3.79 -5.65
CA ILE A 23 7.46 -2.48 -5.09
C ILE A 23 8.30 -2.14 -3.85
N TYR A 24 8.69 -3.15 -3.09
CA TYR A 24 9.46 -2.94 -1.85
C TYR A 24 10.85 -2.43 -2.17
N GLU A 25 11.51 -3.04 -3.14
CA GLU A 25 12.83 -2.59 -3.59
C GLU A 25 12.75 -1.17 -4.15
N GLU A 26 11.74 -0.88 -4.97
CA GLU A 26 11.62 0.46 -5.55
C GLU A 26 11.32 1.51 -4.50
N LEU A 27 10.46 1.21 -3.53
CA LEU A 27 10.19 2.14 -2.43
C LEU A 27 11.43 2.37 -1.59
N GLU A 28 12.19 1.32 -1.34
CA GLU A 28 13.46 1.44 -0.61
C GLU A 28 14.45 2.33 -1.37
N ASP A 29 14.57 2.14 -2.68
CA ASP A 29 15.44 2.95 -3.53
C ASP A 29 15.01 4.41 -3.57
N MET A 30 13.72 4.68 -3.41
CA MET A 30 13.18 6.04 -3.33
C MET A 30 13.42 6.68 -1.96
N GLY A 31 13.94 5.93 -0.99
CA GLY A 31 14.26 6.43 0.34
C GLY A 31 13.18 6.23 1.39
N TYR A 32 12.16 5.44 1.09
CA TYR A 32 11.13 5.12 2.08
C TYR A 32 11.65 4.03 3.01
N LEU A 33 11.80 4.36 4.29
CA LEU A 33 12.34 3.45 5.29
C LEU A 33 11.27 2.71 6.08
N GLU A 34 10.04 3.21 6.05
CA GLU A 34 8.93 2.54 6.70
C GLU A 34 7.78 2.41 5.71
N ILE A 35 7.40 1.17 5.43
CA ILE A 35 6.31 0.83 4.51
C ILE A 35 5.15 0.34 5.35
N ILE A 36 4.08 1.13 5.38
CA ILE A 36 2.94 0.90 6.26
C ILE A 36 1.80 0.30 5.46
N ILE A 37 1.30 -0.84 5.91
CA ILE A 37 0.14 -1.48 5.31
C ILE A 37 -0.99 -1.42 6.31
N PRO A 38 -2.06 -0.66 6.02
CA PRO A 38 -3.21 -0.62 6.93
C PRO A 38 -3.86 -1.98 7.06
N GLU A 39 -4.36 -2.29 8.26
CA GLU A 39 -5.07 -3.54 8.51
C GLU A 39 -6.25 -3.71 7.55
N SER A 40 -6.99 -2.63 7.26
CA SER A 40 -8.10 -2.66 6.31
C SER A 40 -7.66 -3.06 4.90
N VAL A 41 -6.46 -2.64 4.51
CA VAL A 41 -5.89 -3.03 3.21
C VAL A 41 -5.59 -4.53 3.20
N MET A 42 -5.03 -5.06 4.28
CA MET A 42 -4.80 -6.50 4.38
C MET A 42 -6.10 -7.30 4.35
N GLU A 43 -7.15 -6.78 4.99
CA GLU A 43 -8.48 -7.43 4.94
C GLU A 43 -9.03 -7.46 3.51
N GLU A 44 -8.93 -6.35 2.78
CA GLU A 44 -9.37 -6.28 1.38
C GLU A 44 -8.56 -7.23 0.50
N LEU A 45 -7.26 -7.27 0.70
CA LEU A 45 -6.38 -8.16 -0.06
C LEU A 45 -6.72 -9.62 0.20
N ASN A 46 -6.98 -9.97 1.46
CA ASN A 46 -7.38 -11.32 1.83
C ASN A 46 -8.73 -11.70 1.21
N ALA A 47 -9.67 -10.75 1.18
CA ALA A 47 -10.96 -10.98 0.53
C ALA A 47 -10.81 -11.23 -0.98
N LEU A 48 -9.94 -10.48 -1.64
CA LEU A 48 -9.69 -10.66 -3.08
C LEU A 48 -9.09 -12.03 -3.39
N ARG A 49 -8.12 -12.48 -2.60
CA ARG A 49 -7.48 -13.78 -2.87
C ARG A 49 -8.39 -14.97 -2.59
N ASN A 50 -9.45 -14.76 -1.80
CA ASN A 50 -10.40 -15.81 -1.43
C ASN A 50 -11.74 -15.69 -2.16
N SER A 51 -11.92 -14.65 -2.99
CA SER A 51 -13.19 -14.38 -3.66
C SER A 51 -13.42 -15.34 -4.83
N GLU A 52 -14.60 -15.97 -4.87
CA GLU A 52 -14.98 -16.83 -5.97
C GLU A 52 -15.46 -16.02 -7.19
N SER A 53 -15.86 -14.78 -6.97
CA SER A 53 -16.38 -13.91 -8.04
C SER A 53 -15.26 -13.18 -8.79
N GLU A 54 -14.06 -13.13 -8.22
CA GLU A 54 -12.94 -12.47 -8.88
C GLU A 54 -12.33 -13.34 -9.96
N LYS A 55 -11.83 -12.68 -11.03
CA LYS A 55 -11.14 -13.37 -12.10
C LYS A 55 -9.84 -13.98 -11.60
N GLY A 56 -9.45 -15.11 -12.19
CA GLY A 56 -8.24 -15.83 -11.79
C GLY A 56 -6.99 -14.98 -11.72
N ARG A 57 -6.84 -14.01 -12.64
CA ARG A 57 -5.70 -13.10 -12.67
C ARG A 57 -5.64 -12.23 -11.42
N THR A 58 -6.77 -11.66 -11.01
CA THR A 58 -6.85 -10.82 -9.81
C THR A 58 -6.61 -11.65 -8.56
N LYS A 59 -7.21 -12.83 -8.47
CA LYS A 59 -7.00 -13.73 -7.32
C LYS A 59 -5.52 -14.10 -7.19
N ARG A 60 -4.86 -14.42 -8.31
CA ARG A 60 -3.44 -14.78 -8.31
C ARG A 60 -2.57 -13.62 -7.87
N ALA A 61 -2.86 -12.41 -8.40
CA ALA A 61 -2.10 -11.22 -8.00
C ALA A 61 -2.29 -10.92 -6.51
N ALA A 62 -3.51 -11.11 -5.99
CA ALA A 62 -3.78 -10.93 -4.56
C ALA A 62 -3.06 -11.97 -3.70
N GLN A 63 -3.01 -13.21 -4.17
CA GLN A 63 -2.28 -14.27 -3.47
C GLN A 63 -0.79 -13.96 -3.40
N ILE A 64 -0.20 -13.55 -4.52
CA ILE A 64 1.21 -13.16 -4.57
C ILE A 64 1.46 -11.96 -3.65
N GLY A 65 0.60 -10.95 -3.73
CA GLY A 65 0.72 -9.75 -2.90
C GLY A 65 0.66 -10.08 -1.41
N TYR A 66 -0.28 -10.94 -1.02
CA TYR A 66 -0.43 -11.35 0.37
C TYR A 66 0.82 -12.07 0.89
N GLN A 67 1.33 -13.02 0.10
CA GLN A 67 2.53 -13.76 0.48
C GLN A 67 3.76 -12.87 0.60
N LEU A 68 3.89 -11.90 -0.29
CA LEU A 68 5.01 -10.96 -0.24
C LEU A 68 4.97 -10.10 1.02
N VAL A 69 3.79 -9.65 1.43
CA VAL A 69 3.66 -8.91 2.70
C VAL A 69 4.15 -9.77 3.85
N LEU A 70 3.69 -11.02 3.93
CA LEU A 70 4.11 -11.92 5.01
C LEU A 70 5.62 -12.13 5.03
N GLN A 71 6.22 -12.29 3.85
CA GLN A 71 7.67 -12.45 3.74
C GLN A 71 8.41 -11.22 4.25
N HIS A 72 7.96 -10.03 3.85
CA HIS A 72 8.63 -8.78 4.24
C HIS A 72 8.43 -8.45 5.71
N LEU A 73 7.35 -8.89 6.32
CA LEU A 73 7.15 -8.74 7.76
C LEU A 73 8.18 -9.53 8.56
N GLN A 74 8.67 -10.64 8.01
CA GLN A 74 9.62 -11.53 8.66
C GLN A 74 11.07 -11.18 8.35
N LEU A 75 11.32 -10.49 7.23
CA LEU A 75 12.68 -10.16 6.80
C LEU A 75 13.18 -8.92 7.51
N ALA A 76 14.29 -9.07 8.23
CA ALA A 76 14.93 -7.97 8.92
C ALA A 76 16.18 -7.46 8.17
N ASN A 77 16.33 -7.83 6.89
CA ASN A 77 17.58 -7.64 6.17
C ASN A 77 17.61 -6.41 5.27
N GLY A 78 16.49 -5.73 5.09
CA GLY A 78 16.43 -4.56 4.23
C GLY A 78 16.67 -3.27 4.99
N ARG A 79 16.90 -2.19 4.23
CA ARG A 79 16.94 -0.84 4.80
C ARG A 79 15.55 -0.36 5.20
N SER A 80 14.52 -0.92 4.56
CA SER A 80 13.12 -0.58 4.82
C SER A 80 12.48 -1.59 5.75
N ARG A 81 11.52 -1.12 6.52
CA ARG A 81 10.74 -1.95 7.44
C ARG A 81 9.28 -1.95 7.00
N VAL A 82 8.69 -3.13 6.88
CA VAL A 82 7.26 -3.28 6.57
C VAL A 82 6.50 -3.52 7.85
N VAL A 83 5.45 -2.72 8.09
CA VAL A 83 4.61 -2.86 9.28
C VAL A 83 3.13 -2.84 8.89
N ILE A 84 2.31 -3.58 9.65
CA ILE A 84 0.86 -3.52 9.52
C ILE A 84 0.34 -2.61 10.62
N GLU A 85 -0.42 -1.58 10.23
CA GLU A 85 -1.00 -0.67 11.20
C GLU A 85 -2.46 -0.97 11.42
N ARG A 86 -2.83 -1.16 12.68
CA ARG A 86 -4.20 -1.48 13.05
C ARG A 86 -5.11 -0.27 12.90
N LYS A 87 -6.39 -0.54 12.69
CA LYS A 87 -7.42 0.50 12.68
C LYS A 87 -7.39 1.21 14.03
N GLY A 88 -7.42 2.55 14.00
CA GLY A 88 -7.57 3.33 15.21
C GLY A 88 -9.00 3.26 15.71
N GLY A 89 -9.15 3.10 17.00
CA GLY A 89 -10.33 3.20 17.85
C GLY A 89 -11.73 2.95 17.28
N ASP A 90 -12.64 2.69 18.20
CA ASP A 90 -14.02 2.25 17.90
C ASP A 90 -14.91 3.26 17.20
N THR A 91 -14.45 4.47 16.99
CA THR A 91 -15.31 5.56 16.52
C THR A 91 -15.54 5.61 15.02
N ASP A 92 -14.83 4.78 14.23
CA ASP A 92 -14.82 4.93 12.78
C ASP A 92 -15.05 3.64 12.01
N ARG A 93 -15.95 2.80 12.51
CA ARG A 93 -16.31 1.54 11.84
C ARG A 93 -16.88 1.76 10.44
N ASP A 94 -17.39 2.97 10.18
CA ASP A 94 -18.04 3.32 8.92
C ASP A 94 -17.12 4.04 7.94
N ARG A 95 -15.86 4.27 8.28
CA ARG A 95 -14.93 4.89 7.35
C ARG A 95 -14.49 3.91 6.29
N ASP A 96 -14.56 4.35 5.05
CA ASP A 96 -13.99 3.59 3.96
C ASP A 96 -12.46 3.56 4.08
N THR A 97 -11.84 2.64 3.36
CA THR A 97 -10.39 2.47 3.36
C THR A 97 -9.67 3.73 2.89
N ASP A 98 -10.21 4.41 1.88
CA ASP A 98 -9.58 5.62 1.33
C ASP A 98 -9.52 6.74 2.37
N SER A 99 -10.60 6.96 3.12
CA SER A 99 -10.63 7.98 4.16
C SER A 99 -9.67 7.65 5.28
N GLU A 100 -9.55 6.38 5.64
CA GLU A 100 -8.59 5.92 6.64
C GLU A 100 -7.16 6.16 6.19
N ILE A 101 -6.85 5.85 4.93
CA ILE A 101 -5.51 6.07 4.36
C ILE A 101 -5.15 7.56 4.41
N ILE A 102 -6.09 8.43 4.01
CA ILE A 102 -5.85 9.88 4.03
C ILE A 102 -5.58 10.35 5.46
N ARG A 103 -6.38 9.89 6.42
CA ARG A 103 -6.18 10.26 7.82
C ARG A 103 -4.82 9.80 8.34
N MET A 104 -4.44 8.55 8.07
CA MET A 104 -3.13 8.03 8.46
C MET A 104 -2.00 8.84 7.85
N ALA A 105 -2.12 9.15 6.55
CA ALA A 105 -1.09 9.89 5.83
C ALA A 105 -0.89 11.27 6.42
N LYS A 106 -1.99 11.94 6.79
CA LYS A 106 -1.91 13.25 7.44
C LYS A 106 -1.26 13.17 8.81
N MET A 107 -1.67 12.19 9.62
CA MET A 107 -1.17 12.06 10.97
C MET A 107 0.31 11.71 11.02
N GLN A 108 0.79 10.95 10.06
CA GLN A 108 2.16 10.45 10.06
C GLN A 108 3.06 11.15 9.05
N ASP A 109 2.53 12.13 8.34
CA ASP A 109 3.25 12.83 7.27
C ASP A 109 3.84 11.81 6.28
N ALA A 110 3.01 10.89 5.83
CA ALA A 110 3.41 9.80 4.96
C ALA A 110 2.94 10.03 3.53
N ALA A 111 3.73 9.57 2.56
CA ALA A 111 3.26 9.44 1.18
C ALA A 111 2.33 8.23 1.07
N VAL A 112 1.61 8.12 -0.04
CA VAL A 112 0.73 6.98 -0.29
C VAL A 112 1.04 6.39 -1.67
N LEU A 113 1.26 5.09 -1.72
CA LEU A 113 1.39 4.34 -2.96
C LEU A 113 0.01 3.81 -3.35
N THR A 114 -0.52 4.31 -4.45
CA THR A 114 -1.82 3.88 -4.95
C THR A 114 -1.90 4.04 -6.46
N SER A 115 -2.70 3.17 -7.10
CA SER A 115 -3.03 3.28 -8.54
C SER A 115 -4.36 4.00 -8.77
N ASP A 116 -5.08 4.36 -7.70
CA ASP A 116 -6.39 4.97 -7.78
C ASP A 116 -6.26 6.47 -8.01
N ALA A 117 -6.69 6.93 -9.19
CA ALA A 117 -6.60 8.34 -9.58
C ALA A 117 -7.42 9.25 -8.66
N GLU A 118 -8.59 8.80 -8.22
CA GLU A 118 -9.44 9.59 -7.32
C GLU A 118 -8.79 9.75 -5.95
N LEU A 119 -8.21 8.68 -5.41
CA LEU A 119 -7.48 8.76 -4.15
C LEU A 119 -6.28 9.67 -4.27
N ARG A 120 -5.52 9.59 -5.38
CA ARG A 120 -4.39 10.49 -5.62
C ARG A 120 -4.84 11.94 -5.62
N ARG A 121 -5.96 12.25 -6.29
CA ARG A 121 -6.50 13.60 -6.33
C ARG A 121 -6.83 14.10 -4.93
N ARG A 122 -7.50 13.29 -4.12
CA ARG A 122 -7.85 13.65 -2.74
C ARG A 122 -6.61 13.90 -1.89
N LEU A 123 -5.59 13.06 -2.05
CA LEU A 123 -4.32 13.21 -1.32
C LEU A 123 -3.63 14.51 -1.68
N HIS A 124 -3.58 14.85 -2.97
CA HIS A 124 -2.97 16.11 -3.42
C HIS A 124 -3.73 17.32 -2.88
N GLN A 125 -5.05 17.26 -2.79
CA GLN A 125 -5.85 18.32 -2.18
C GLN A 125 -5.50 18.55 -0.72
N GLU A 126 -5.04 17.50 -0.05
CA GLU A 126 -4.61 17.58 1.35
C GLU A 126 -3.12 17.90 1.49
N GLY A 127 -2.44 18.18 0.38
CA GLY A 127 -1.02 18.50 0.40
C GLY A 127 -0.10 17.33 0.62
N LEU A 128 -0.59 16.11 0.36
CA LEU A 128 0.17 14.87 0.60
C LEU A 128 0.81 14.37 -0.69
N SER A 129 1.97 13.73 -0.54
CA SER A 129 2.70 13.14 -1.66
C SER A 129 2.13 11.78 -2.02
N THR A 130 2.19 11.45 -3.31
CA THR A 130 1.77 10.14 -3.79
C THR A 130 2.89 9.46 -4.57
N VAL A 131 2.85 8.13 -4.58
CA VAL A 131 3.69 7.28 -5.39
C VAL A 131 2.75 6.43 -6.25
N PHE A 132 3.07 6.25 -7.49
CA PHE A 132 2.22 5.47 -8.40
C PHE A 132 3.06 4.75 -9.46
N LEU A 133 2.46 3.75 -10.07
CA LEU A 133 3.09 2.99 -11.14
C LEU A 133 2.99 3.77 -12.45
N ARG A 134 4.13 4.11 -13.04
CA ARG A 134 4.17 4.77 -14.33
C ARG A 134 4.38 3.73 -15.43
N GLY A 135 3.39 3.63 -16.32
CA GLY A 135 3.39 2.59 -17.33
C GLY A 135 3.32 1.22 -16.66
N ARG A 136 4.22 0.33 -17.03
CA ARG A 136 4.30 -1.02 -16.43
C ARG A 136 5.68 -1.31 -15.86
N ASN A 137 6.47 -0.26 -15.66
CA ASN A 137 7.90 -0.46 -15.49
C ASN A 137 8.43 -0.03 -14.12
N ARG A 138 7.89 1.03 -13.53
CA ARG A 138 8.50 1.58 -12.32
C ARG A 138 7.54 2.45 -11.54
N LEU A 139 7.87 2.65 -10.26
CA LEU A 139 7.16 3.60 -9.41
C LEU A 139 7.76 4.99 -9.57
N VAL A 140 6.91 6.00 -9.53
CA VAL A 140 7.32 7.41 -9.54
C VAL A 140 6.56 8.16 -8.45
N ALA A 141 7.14 9.27 -7.98
CA ALA A 141 6.54 10.11 -6.96
C ALA A 141 6.05 11.42 -7.58
N ASP A 142 4.97 11.95 -7.03
CA ASP A 142 4.51 13.31 -7.37
C ASP A 142 3.90 14.04 -6.18
#